data_c36e5b7f05f44b06ffd0d1ad431cdd7f
#
_entry.id   c36e5b7f05f44b06ffd0d1ad431cdd7f
#
_cell.length_a   1.000
_cell.length_b   1.000
_cell.length_c   1.000
_cell.angle_alpha   90.00
_cell.angle_beta   90.00
_cell.angle_gamma   90.00
#
_symmetry.space_group_name_H-M   'P 1'
#
loop_
_entity.id
_entity.type
_entity.pdbx_description
1 polymer ?
#
loop_
_entity_poly.entity_id
_entity_poly.type
_entity_poly.pdbx_seq_one_letter_code
_entity_poly.pdbx_strand_id
1 'polypeptide(L)'
;MRRHMFRWSPARIIAGAFGSISFIGSILLYLPWGHMPGQSITYVDALYTAVSALCVTGLSIVDTAAVFNPFGQAILAVLIQVGGLGVSTMGAGVLLMLGRKVGIRQRNLIHDTMNLDSYSGVVRFLRTLFATTVFIEIIGAFLGYFVFRRDYEMMESIGLSIFHSISSFNNAGLTILTKERSMEMYAKDPFMLILTTALVFVGGLGFIVIRECWVNRFRWRKLSMHSRVSIFMAVFLLIGGAVLLKLTNPISWLVAFFSSQSARSVGYMVYPFESWSPAGLLVMLV
;
A
#
# COMPACT_ATOMS: atom_id res chain seq x y z
N MET A 1 11.33 37.63 -26.64
CA MET A 1 12.16 36.67 -25.89
C MET A 1 11.34 35.42 -25.56
N ARG A 2 11.36 34.36 -26.39
CA ARG A 2 10.70 33.08 -26.11
C ARG A 2 11.57 32.35 -25.05
N ARG A 3 11.07 32.26 -23.82
CA ARG A 3 11.66 31.38 -22.80
C ARG A 3 11.59 29.95 -23.34
N HIS A 4 12.73 29.36 -23.66
CA HIS A 4 12.90 27.92 -23.83
C HIS A 4 12.56 27.25 -22.50
N MET A 5 11.28 27.01 -22.23
CA MET A 5 10.87 26.16 -21.13
C MET A 5 11.32 24.73 -21.51
N PHE A 6 12.32 24.23 -20.82
CA PHE A 6 12.76 22.85 -20.87
C PHE A 6 11.53 21.95 -20.75
N ARG A 7 11.10 21.39 -21.88
CA ARG A 7 9.94 20.48 -21.92
C ARG A 7 10.40 19.09 -21.50
N TRP A 8 10.44 18.84 -20.20
CA TRP A 8 10.68 17.51 -19.68
C TRP A 8 9.55 16.60 -20.13
N SER A 9 9.89 15.39 -20.59
CA SER A 9 8.88 14.36 -20.89
C SER A 9 8.14 13.96 -19.60
N PRO A 10 6.88 13.48 -19.69
CA PRO A 10 6.12 13.00 -18.54
C PRO A 10 6.90 12.01 -17.68
N ALA A 11 7.60 11.06 -18.29
CA ALA A 11 8.42 10.09 -17.59
C ALA A 11 9.56 10.72 -16.76
N ARG A 12 10.25 11.74 -17.30
CA ARG A 12 11.30 12.46 -16.55
C ARG A 12 10.75 13.24 -15.36
N ILE A 13 9.54 13.80 -15.49
CA ILE A 13 8.88 14.51 -14.40
C ILE A 13 8.52 13.54 -13.28
N ILE A 14 7.96 12.39 -13.63
CA ILE A 14 7.59 11.35 -12.67
C ILE A 14 8.84 10.81 -11.97
N ALA A 15 9.87 10.41 -12.72
CA ALA A 15 11.13 9.92 -12.15
C ALA A 15 11.80 10.95 -11.23
N GLY A 16 11.84 12.22 -11.66
CA GLY A 16 12.39 13.30 -10.83
C GLY A 16 11.57 13.55 -9.55
N ALA A 17 10.25 13.44 -9.62
CA ALA A 17 9.38 13.58 -8.45
C ALA A 17 9.57 12.41 -7.47
N PHE A 18 9.61 11.16 -7.95
CA PHE A 18 9.92 9.99 -7.12
C PHE A 18 11.30 10.13 -6.45
N GLY A 19 12.33 10.46 -7.22
CA GLY A 19 13.69 10.68 -6.70
C GLY A 19 13.74 11.78 -5.65
N SER A 20 13.07 12.90 -5.87
CA SER A 20 13.02 14.02 -4.92
C SER A 20 12.31 13.65 -3.62
N ILE A 21 11.17 12.95 -3.70
CA ILE A 21 10.43 12.52 -2.52
C ILE A 21 11.21 11.45 -1.75
N SER A 22 11.84 10.49 -2.45
CA SER A 22 12.73 9.50 -1.82
C SER A 22 13.87 10.16 -1.07
N PHE A 23 14.51 11.18 -1.69
CA PHE A 23 15.61 11.91 -1.07
C PHE A 23 15.14 12.71 0.15
N ILE A 24 14.03 13.43 0.06
CA ILE A 24 13.46 14.15 1.21
C ILE A 24 13.05 13.17 2.31
N GLY A 25 12.38 12.07 1.95
CA GLY A 25 11.97 11.02 2.89
C GLY A 25 13.15 10.40 3.61
N SER A 26 14.26 10.13 2.88
CA SER A 26 15.47 9.57 3.49
C SER A 26 16.12 10.50 4.49
N ILE A 27 16.16 11.82 4.19
CA ILE A 27 16.65 12.81 5.15
C ILE A 27 15.78 12.85 6.39
N LEU A 28 14.44 12.88 6.23
CA LEU A 28 13.52 12.91 7.36
C LEU A 28 13.63 11.66 8.24
N LEU A 29 13.82 10.47 7.62
CA LEU A 29 14.02 9.22 8.36
C LEU A 29 15.42 9.11 8.99
N TYR A 30 16.43 9.77 8.44
CA TYR A 30 17.78 9.79 8.99
C TYR A 30 17.90 10.70 10.21
N LEU A 31 17.04 11.72 10.33
CA LEU A 31 17.09 12.66 11.45
C LEU A 31 16.76 11.95 12.78
N PRO A 32 17.49 12.25 13.87
CA PRO A 32 17.34 11.59 15.16
C PRO A 32 15.94 11.76 15.79
N TRP A 33 15.18 12.76 15.34
CA TRP A 33 13.80 13.00 15.85
C TRP A 33 12.80 11.89 15.50
N GLY A 34 13.10 11.10 14.48
CA GLY A 34 12.28 9.97 14.04
C GLY A 34 12.65 8.64 14.68
N HIS A 35 13.68 8.60 15.54
CA HIS A 35 14.21 7.36 16.09
C HIS A 35 13.78 7.16 17.55
N MET A 36 13.72 5.90 17.98
CA MET A 36 13.63 5.54 19.39
C MET A 36 14.90 5.94 20.14
N PRO A 37 14.81 6.26 21.45
CA PRO A 37 15.97 6.61 22.25
C PRO A 37 17.07 5.54 22.18
N GLY A 38 18.29 5.96 21.86
CA GLY A 38 19.45 5.06 21.74
C GLY A 38 19.56 4.30 20.42
N GLN A 39 18.62 4.46 19.48
CA GLN A 39 18.69 3.90 18.15
C GLN A 39 19.24 4.89 17.14
N SER A 40 20.02 4.38 16.19
CA SER A 40 20.50 5.14 15.04
C SER A 40 20.58 4.25 13.81
N ILE A 41 20.39 4.83 12.64
CA ILE A 41 20.52 4.12 11.38
C ILE A 41 21.53 4.84 10.49
N THR A 42 22.13 4.10 9.55
CA THR A 42 22.98 4.74 8.54
C THR A 42 22.11 5.49 7.53
N TYR A 43 22.68 6.47 6.83
CA TYR A 43 21.97 7.18 5.77
C TYR A 43 21.51 6.23 4.65
N VAL A 44 22.29 5.18 4.37
CA VAL A 44 21.96 4.16 3.37
C VAL A 44 20.71 3.38 3.78
N ASP A 45 20.58 3.00 5.06
CA ASP A 45 19.40 2.32 5.60
C ASP A 45 18.16 3.22 5.54
N ALA A 46 18.32 4.52 5.87
CA ALA A 46 17.25 5.51 5.76
C ALA A 46 16.80 5.68 4.30
N LEU A 47 17.74 5.77 3.36
CA LEU A 47 17.44 5.88 1.93
C LEU A 47 16.73 4.63 1.41
N TYR A 48 17.24 3.45 1.76
CA TYR A 48 16.61 2.17 1.38
C TYR A 48 15.18 2.08 1.89
N THR A 49 14.97 2.39 3.18
CA THR A 49 13.65 2.34 3.81
C THR A 49 12.69 3.36 3.20
N ALA A 50 13.17 4.59 2.89
CA ALA A 50 12.36 5.60 2.23
C ALA A 50 11.96 5.19 0.81
N VAL A 51 12.90 4.64 0.04
CA VAL A 51 12.63 4.13 -1.32
C VAL A 51 11.67 2.94 -1.26
N SER A 52 11.88 2.00 -0.34
CA SER A 52 11.00 0.85 -0.13
C SER A 52 9.57 1.28 0.20
N ALA A 53 9.40 2.23 1.12
CA ALA A 53 8.10 2.76 1.49
C ALA A 53 7.41 3.49 0.32
N LEU A 54 8.16 4.34 -0.41
CA LEU A 54 7.60 5.10 -1.53
C LEU A 54 7.31 4.23 -2.76
N CYS A 55 8.15 3.24 -3.06
CA CYS A 55 7.92 2.29 -4.15
C CYS A 55 6.99 1.14 -3.77
N VAL A 56 6.53 1.12 -2.51
CA VAL A 56 5.56 0.11 -2.02
C VAL A 56 6.12 -1.32 -2.21
N THR A 57 7.42 -1.52 -1.92
CA THR A 57 8.10 -2.82 -2.12
C THR A 57 8.06 -3.72 -0.89
N GLY A 58 7.87 -3.15 0.31
CA GLY A 58 7.76 -3.91 1.56
C GLY A 58 9.05 -4.49 2.12
N LEU A 59 10.17 -4.19 1.48
CA LEU A 59 11.47 -4.66 1.94
C LEU A 59 12.02 -3.74 3.03
N SER A 60 12.47 -4.30 4.14
CA SER A 60 13.10 -3.55 5.23
C SER A 60 14.40 -4.21 5.66
N ILE A 61 15.47 -3.40 5.75
CA ILE A 61 16.77 -3.83 6.29
C ILE A 61 16.78 -3.66 7.81
N VAL A 62 16.04 -2.67 8.30
CA VAL A 62 15.94 -2.34 9.73
C VAL A 62 14.61 -2.79 10.30
N ASP A 63 14.58 -3.09 11.60
CA ASP A 63 13.32 -3.32 12.31
C ASP A 63 12.61 -1.97 12.49
N THR A 64 11.59 -1.74 11.68
CA THR A 64 10.86 -0.46 11.65
C THR A 64 10.18 -0.13 12.98
N ALA A 65 9.77 -1.14 13.74
CA ALA A 65 9.15 -0.94 15.04
C ALA A 65 10.16 -0.62 16.15
N ALA A 66 11.34 -1.24 16.08
CA ALA A 66 12.39 -1.05 17.09
C ALA A 66 13.15 0.28 16.88
N VAL A 67 13.28 0.72 15.62
CA VAL A 67 14.09 1.89 15.25
C VAL A 67 13.28 3.18 15.24
N PHE A 68 12.08 3.16 14.65
CA PHE A 68 11.31 4.39 14.43
C PHE A 68 10.28 4.62 15.53
N ASN A 69 10.33 5.81 16.11
CA ASN A 69 9.30 6.30 17.01
C ASN A 69 7.99 6.64 16.24
N PRO A 70 6.88 7.00 16.91
CA PRO A 70 5.63 7.34 16.23
C PRO A 70 5.75 8.42 15.14
N PHE A 71 6.70 9.35 15.26
CA PHE A 71 6.94 10.38 14.25
C PHE A 71 7.62 9.76 12.99
N GLY A 72 8.64 8.93 13.17
CA GLY A 72 9.28 8.19 12.06
C GLY A 72 8.30 7.23 11.37
N GLN A 73 7.45 6.55 12.15
CA GLN A 73 6.39 5.69 11.62
C GLN A 73 5.35 6.49 10.81
N ALA A 74 4.99 7.70 11.26
CA ALA A 74 4.11 8.59 10.49
C ALA A 74 4.73 9.03 9.16
N ILE A 75 6.05 9.31 9.13
CA ILE A 75 6.77 9.60 7.87
C ILE A 75 6.69 8.40 6.93
N LEU A 76 6.91 7.18 7.42
CA LEU A 76 6.78 5.96 6.62
C LEU A 76 5.35 5.80 6.07
N ALA A 77 4.32 6.00 6.89
CA ALA A 77 2.93 5.93 6.45
C ALA A 77 2.62 6.95 5.35
N VAL A 78 3.13 8.19 5.46
CA VAL A 78 2.98 9.22 4.43
C VAL A 78 3.71 8.82 3.14
N LEU A 79 4.93 8.27 3.22
CA LEU A 79 5.67 7.79 2.04
C LEU A 79 4.92 6.66 1.33
N ILE A 80 4.39 5.68 2.08
CA ILE A 80 3.55 4.60 1.55
C ILE A 80 2.31 5.18 0.85
N GLN A 81 1.63 6.13 1.47
CA GLN A 81 0.44 6.76 0.91
C GLN A 81 0.72 7.52 -0.38
N VAL A 82 1.83 8.26 -0.42
CA VAL A 82 2.28 8.98 -1.63
C VAL A 82 2.63 7.99 -2.75
N GLY A 83 3.31 6.91 -2.41
CA GLY A 83 3.70 5.86 -3.36
C GLY A 83 2.50 5.10 -3.91
N GLY A 84 1.64 4.57 -3.05
CA GLY A 84 0.48 3.76 -3.40
C GLY A 84 -0.55 4.52 -4.25
N LEU A 85 -0.80 5.80 -3.94
CA LEU A 85 -1.67 6.65 -4.76
C LEU A 85 -0.98 7.18 -6.02
N GLY A 86 0.34 7.10 -6.08
CA GLY A 86 1.17 7.68 -7.13
C GLY A 86 1.47 9.17 -6.91
N VAL A 87 2.73 9.55 -7.06
CA VAL A 87 3.24 10.90 -6.79
C VAL A 87 2.49 11.99 -7.56
N SER A 88 2.18 11.75 -8.84
CA SER A 88 1.44 12.72 -9.67
C SER A 88 0.01 12.96 -9.17
N THR A 89 -0.63 11.90 -8.71
CA THR A 89 -1.99 11.91 -8.16
C THR A 89 -2.02 12.62 -6.82
N MET A 90 -1.06 12.31 -5.94
CA MET A 90 -0.93 12.96 -4.64
C MET A 90 -0.64 14.46 -4.78
N GLY A 91 0.28 14.85 -5.68
CA GLY A 91 0.57 16.25 -5.94
C GLY A 91 -0.67 17.04 -6.38
N ALA A 92 -1.50 16.46 -7.25
CA ALA A 92 -2.75 17.07 -7.66
C ALA A 92 -3.80 17.09 -6.53
N GLY A 93 -3.85 16.06 -5.71
CA GLY A 93 -4.73 15.99 -4.55
C GLY A 93 -4.43 17.08 -3.52
N VAL A 94 -3.17 17.29 -3.18
CA VAL A 94 -2.74 18.38 -2.29
C VAL A 94 -3.17 19.75 -2.85
N LEU A 95 -3.00 19.99 -4.15
CA LEU A 95 -3.46 21.25 -4.77
C LEU A 95 -4.97 21.42 -4.68
N LEU A 96 -5.74 20.34 -4.86
CA LEU A 96 -7.20 20.39 -4.70
C LEU A 96 -7.62 20.67 -3.25
N MET A 97 -6.94 20.09 -2.27
CA MET A 97 -7.18 20.35 -0.85
C MET A 97 -6.88 21.82 -0.48
N LEU A 98 -5.85 22.40 -1.10
CA LEU A 98 -5.50 23.82 -0.95
C LEU A 98 -6.42 24.77 -1.75
N GLY A 99 -7.51 24.26 -2.35
CA GLY A 99 -8.44 25.05 -3.15
C GLY A 99 -7.88 25.55 -4.48
N ARG A 100 -6.70 25.08 -4.90
CA ARG A 100 -6.06 25.48 -6.15
C ARG A 100 -6.58 24.65 -7.33
N LYS A 101 -6.63 25.27 -8.51
CA LYS A 101 -7.03 24.57 -9.75
C LYS A 101 -5.90 23.69 -10.23
N VAL A 102 -6.21 22.44 -10.55
CA VAL A 102 -5.27 21.52 -11.22
C VAL A 102 -5.03 22.01 -12.64
N GLY A 103 -3.79 22.39 -12.95
CA GLY A 103 -3.39 22.91 -14.26
C GLY A 103 -3.48 21.85 -15.36
N ILE A 104 -3.53 22.29 -16.63
CA ILE A 104 -3.62 21.40 -17.80
C ILE A 104 -2.45 20.38 -17.81
N ARG A 105 -1.25 20.83 -17.50
CA ARG A 105 -0.06 19.94 -17.47
C ARG A 105 -0.20 18.82 -16.44
N GLN A 106 -0.72 19.11 -15.26
CA GLN A 106 -0.96 18.11 -14.22
C GLN A 106 -2.08 17.13 -14.60
N ARG A 107 -3.15 17.65 -15.23
CA ARG A 107 -4.23 16.79 -15.75
C ARG A 107 -3.70 15.81 -16.80
N ASN A 108 -2.81 16.27 -17.69
CA ASN A 108 -2.19 15.41 -18.69
C ASN A 108 -1.30 14.34 -18.02
N LEU A 109 -0.49 14.72 -17.02
CA LEU A 109 0.35 13.76 -16.28
C LEU A 109 -0.51 12.68 -15.60
N ILE A 110 -1.62 13.06 -14.96
CA ILE A 110 -2.52 12.10 -14.30
C ILE A 110 -3.22 11.23 -15.31
N HIS A 111 -3.70 11.82 -16.41
CA HIS A 111 -4.29 11.09 -17.54
C HIS A 111 -3.35 10.01 -18.05
N ASP A 112 -2.08 10.36 -18.31
CA ASP A 112 -1.07 9.45 -18.85
C ASP A 112 -0.65 8.40 -17.81
N THR A 113 -0.51 8.78 -16.52
CA THR A 113 -0.10 7.87 -15.44
C THR A 113 -1.19 6.87 -15.09
N MET A 114 -2.46 7.30 -15.13
CA MET A 114 -3.63 6.48 -14.78
C MET A 114 -4.30 5.86 -16.00
N ASN A 115 -3.76 6.09 -17.21
CA ASN A 115 -4.32 5.60 -18.47
C ASN A 115 -5.84 5.84 -18.60
N LEU A 116 -6.26 7.09 -18.33
CA LEU A 116 -7.68 7.46 -18.36
C LEU A 116 -8.16 7.70 -19.80
N ASP A 117 -9.38 7.29 -20.12
CA ASP A 117 -9.96 7.44 -21.46
C ASP A 117 -10.26 8.89 -21.85
N SER A 118 -10.34 9.81 -20.88
CA SER A 118 -10.71 11.22 -21.14
C SER A 118 -10.08 12.19 -20.14
N TYR A 119 -9.68 13.35 -20.67
CA TYR A 119 -9.22 14.48 -19.85
C TYR A 119 -10.34 15.15 -19.06
N SER A 120 -11.58 14.98 -19.49
CA SER A 120 -12.74 15.48 -18.77
C SER A 120 -13.02 14.63 -17.54
N GLY A 121 -13.17 15.28 -16.38
CA GLY A 121 -13.49 14.55 -15.13
C GLY A 121 -12.30 14.09 -14.29
N VAL A 122 -11.04 14.36 -14.69
CA VAL A 122 -9.84 14.04 -13.88
C VAL A 122 -9.96 14.56 -12.45
N VAL A 123 -10.44 15.78 -12.26
CA VAL A 123 -10.61 16.36 -10.91
C VAL A 123 -11.66 15.61 -10.09
N ARG A 124 -12.78 15.22 -10.73
CA ARG A 124 -13.82 14.40 -10.07
C ARG A 124 -13.28 13.00 -9.74
N PHE A 125 -12.53 12.41 -10.66
CA PHE A 125 -11.87 11.14 -10.45
C PHE A 125 -10.93 11.20 -9.25
N LEU A 126 -10.04 12.19 -9.17
CA LEU A 126 -9.12 12.39 -8.05
C LEU A 126 -9.87 12.53 -6.72
N ARG A 127 -10.91 13.37 -6.68
CA ARG A 127 -11.70 13.55 -5.45
C ARG A 127 -12.33 12.23 -4.99
N THR A 128 -12.89 11.47 -5.92
CA THR A 128 -13.48 10.15 -5.62
C THR A 128 -12.41 9.18 -5.16
N LEU A 129 -11.25 9.15 -5.82
CA LEU A 129 -10.11 8.30 -5.46
C LEU A 129 -9.68 8.57 -4.02
N PHE A 130 -9.37 9.83 -3.67
CA PHE A 130 -8.97 10.18 -2.30
C PHE A 130 -10.04 9.85 -1.26
N ALA A 131 -11.30 10.20 -1.54
CA ALA A 131 -12.39 9.92 -0.62
C ALA A 131 -12.57 8.41 -0.40
N THR A 132 -12.51 7.60 -1.45
CA THR A 132 -12.64 6.14 -1.37
C THR A 132 -11.46 5.52 -0.63
N THR A 133 -10.23 5.97 -0.90
CA THR A 133 -9.02 5.50 -0.21
C THR A 133 -9.12 5.77 1.29
N VAL A 134 -9.32 7.02 1.67
CA VAL A 134 -9.43 7.42 3.09
C VAL A 134 -10.57 6.68 3.78
N PHE A 135 -11.72 6.51 3.11
CA PHE A 135 -12.86 5.78 3.65
C PHE A 135 -12.53 4.31 3.95
N ILE A 136 -11.87 3.61 3.01
CA ILE A 136 -11.48 2.21 3.19
C ILE A 136 -10.41 2.10 4.29
N GLU A 137 -9.43 3.00 4.29
CA GLU A 137 -8.37 3.02 5.30
C GLU A 137 -8.91 3.31 6.71
N ILE A 138 -9.88 4.21 6.86
CA ILE A 138 -10.56 4.45 8.15
C ILE A 138 -11.30 3.20 8.62
N ILE A 139 -12.03 2.52 7.74
CA ILE A 139 -12.72 1.26 8.10
C ILE A 139 -11.69 0.20 8.50
N GLY A 140 -10.62 0.05 7.73
CA GLY A 140 -9.54 -0.90 8.03
C GLY A 140 -8.87 -0.61 9.37
N ALA A 141 -8.56 0.65 9.65
CA ALA A 141 -8.00 1.08 10.93
C ALA A 141 -8.97 0.85 12.10
N PHE A 142 -10.25 1.19 11.91
CA PHE A 142 -11.27 0.97 12.93
C PHE A 142 -11.42 -0.51 13.27
N LEU A 143 -11.50 -1.37 12.27
CA LEU A 143 -11.60 -2.82 12.49
C LEU A 143 -10.31 -3.41 13.07
N GLY A 144 -9.14 -2.97 12.58
CA GLY A 144 -7.82 -3.38 13.08
C GLY A 144 -7.59 -2.99 14.53
N TYR A 145 -8.14 -1.85 14.97
CA TYR A 145 -8.05 -1.40 16.36
C TYR A 145 -8.57 -2.45 17.35
N PHE A 146 -9.67 -3.12 17.05
CA PHE A 146 -10.23 -4.16 17.93
C PHE A 146 -9.32 -5.40 18.04
N VAL A 147 -8.49 -5.66 17.04
CA VAL A 147 -7.51 -6.73 17.10
C VAL A 147 -6.32 -6.29 17.96
N PHE A 148 -5.68 -5.18 17.58
CA PHE A 148 -4.47 -4.71 18.28
C PHE A 148 -4.72 -4.31 19.73
N ARG A 149 -5.95 -3.85 20.08
CA ARG A 149 -6.32 -3.48 21.44
C ARG A 149 -6.29 -4.64 22.44
N ARG A 150 -6.23 -5.87 21.96
CA ARG A 150 -6.10 -7.09 22.80
C ARG A 150 -4.68 -7.23 23.35
N ASP A 151 -3.67 -6.76 22.61
CA ASP A 151 -2.25 -7.03 22.86
C ASP A 151 -1.44 -5.77 23.18
N TYR A 152 -1.98 -4.58 22.87
CA TYR A 152 -1.29 -3.30 22.99
C TYR A 152 -2.12 -2.27 23.74
N GLU A 153 -1.47 -1.23 24.27
CA GLU A 153 -2.14 -0.10 24.88
C GLU A 153 -2.96 0.71 23.85
N MET A 154 -3.90 1.54 24.36
CA MET A 154 -4.86 2.25 23.51
C MET A 154 -4.18 3.11 22.43
N MET A 155 -3.20 3.94 22.80
CA MET A 155 -2.53 4.85 21.86
C MET A 155 -1.69 4.09 20.84
N GLU A 156 -0.99 3.06 21.27
CA GLU A 156 -0.21 2.19 20.41
C GLU A 156 -1.12 1.43 19.43
N SER A 157 -2.23 0.88 19.91
CA SER A 157 -3.23 0.18 19.07
C SER A 157 -3.81 1.08 17.97
N ILE A 158 -4.03 2.37 18.25
CA ILE A 158 -4.48 3.34 17.25
C ILE A 158 -3.39 3.54 16.18
N GLY A 159 -2.14 3.74 16.59
CA GLY A 159 -1.01 3.90 15.66
C GLY A 159 -0.83 2.67 14.77
N LEU A 160 -0.79 1.47 15.38
CA LEU A 160 -0.66 0.19 14.70
C LEU A 160 -1.80 -0.04 13.70
N SER A 161 -3.04 0.23 14.09
CA SER A 161 -4.21 -0.01 13.22
C SER A 161 -4.24 0.94 12.02
N ILE A 162 -3.89 2.22 12.20
CA ILE A 162 -3.80 3.18 11.11
C ILE A 162 -2.67 2.78 10.16
N PHE A 163 -1.48 2.50 10.67
CA PHE A 163 -0.34 2.11 9.86
C PHE A 163 -0.61 0.81 9.09
N HIS A 164 -1.15 -0.21 9.77
CA HIS A 164 -1.48 -1.49 9.16
C HIS A 164 -2.52 -1.34 8.04
N SER A 165 -3.55 -0.51 8.26
CA SER A 165 -4.57 -0.25 7.25
C SER A 165 -4.00 0.45 6.01
N ILE A 166 -3.18 1.49 6.19
CA ILE A 166 -2.49 2.20 5.10
C ILE A 166 -1.56 1.24 4.35
N SER A 167 -0.72 0.51 5.07
CA SER A 167 0.24 -0.42 4.47
C SER A 167 -0.45 -1.54 3.69
N SER A 168 -1.52 -2.12 4.25
CA SER A 168 -2.28 -3.20 3.62
C SER A 168 -3.05 -2.74 2.40
N PHE A 169 -3.77 -1.60 2.48
CA PHE A 169 -4.54 -1.08 1.35
C PHE A 169 -3.65 -0.65 0.19
N ASN A 170 -2.51 -0.02 0.47
CA ASN A 170 -1.54 0.36 -0.56
C ASN A 170 -0.64 -0.81 -1.01
N ASN A 171 -0.82 -2.03 -0.47
CA ASN A 171 0.00 -3.21 -0.75
C ASN A 171 1.49 -3.01 -0.45
N ALA A 172 1.82 -2.24 0.59
CA ALA A 172 3.19 -1.87 0.91
C ALA A 172 3.98 -2.95 1.67
N GLY A 173 3.31 -3.77 2.49
CA GLY A 173 3.95 -4.87 3.21
C GLY A 173 4.86 -4.46 4.38
N LEU A 174 5.05 -3.17 4.61
CA LEU A 174 5.79 -2.71 5.78
C LEU A 174 4.91 -2.84 7.03
N THR A 175 5.52 -3.27 8.12
CA THR A 175 4.86 -3.39 9.43
C THR A 175 5.66 -2.65 10.49
N ILE A 176 4.97 -2.12 11.48
CA ILE A 176 5.56 -1.54 12.70
C ILE A 176 5.32 -2.44 13.91
N LEU A 177 5.00 -3.71 13.68
CA LEU A 177 4.99 -4.73 14.72
C LEU A 177 6.45 -5.14 14.99
N THR A 178 6.80 -5.29 16.26
CA THR A 178 8.13 -5.77 16.65
C THR A 178 8.37 -7.19 16.16
N LYS A 179 9.64 -7.60 15.98
CA LYS A 179 9.98 -8.97 15.55
C LYS A 179 9.35 -10.03 16.45
N GLU A 180 9.25 -9.76 17.75
CA GLU A 180 8.64 -10.68 18.71
C GLU A 180 7.11 -10.77 18.55
N ARG A 181 6.49 -9.73 17.95
CA ARG A 181 5.04 -9.60 17.72
C ARG A 181 4.73 -9.35 16.25
N SER A 182 5.40 -10.08 15.37
CA SER A 182 5.19 -9.99 13.91
C SER A 182 3.79 -10.47 13.51
N MET A 183 3.45 -10.39 12.22
CA MET A 183 2.21 -10.95 11.69
C MET A 183 2.03 -12.45 12.00
N GLU A 184 3.11 -13.16 12.35
CA GLU A 184 3.08 -14.56 12.79
C GLU A 184 2.22 -14.76 14.05
N MET A 185 2.22 -13.79 14.97
CA MET A 185 1.36 -13.82 16.17
C MET A 185 -0.13 -13.92 15.80
N TYR A 186 -0.52 -13.31 14.68
CA TYR A 186 -1.89 -13.30 14.19
C TYR A 186 -2.22 -14.45 13.22
N ALA A 187 -1.32 -15.43 13.03
CA ALA A 187 -1.53 -16.58 12.14
C ALA A 187 -2.79 -17.40 12.48
N LYS A 188 -3.22 -17.36 13.74
CA LYS A 188 -4.43 -18.05 14.24
C LYS A 188 -5.63 -17.12 14.46
N ASP A 189 -5.50 -15.81 14.24
CA ASP A 189 -6.61 -14.87 14.37
C ASP A 189 -7.35 -14.73 13.02
N PRO A 190 -8.56 -15.34 12.90
CA PRO A 190 -9.32 -15.31 11.65
C PRO A 190 -9.71 -13.88 11.23
N PHE A 191 -10.01 -13.03 12.20
CA PHE A 191 -10.46 -11.67 11.91
C PHE A 191 -9.32 -10.83 11.31
N MET A 192 -8.11 -10.92 11.87
CA MET A 192 -6.94 -10.22 11.34
C MET A 192 -6.58 -10.68 9.93
N LEU A 193 -6.60 -12.01 9.69
CA LEU A 193 -6.29 -12.58 8.37
C LEU A 193 -7.32 -12.15 7.32
N ILE A 194 -8.62 -12.19 7.65
CA ILE A 194 -9.69 -11.76 6.74
C ILE A 194 -9.59 -10.26 6.45
N LEU A 195 -9.42 -9.43 7.49
CA LEU A 195 -9.31 -7.99 7.35
C LEU A 195 -8.14 -7.60 6.44
N THR A 196 -6.96 -8.13 6.72
CA THR A 196 -5.76 -7.85 5.93
C THR A 196 -5.91 -8.34 4.50
N THR A 197 -6.41 -9.57 4.29
CA THR A 197 -6.68 -10.12 2.94
C THR A 197 -7.65 -9.23 2.17
N ALA A 198 -8.71 -8.75 2.81
CA ALA A 198 -9.70 -7.88 2.17
C ALA A 198 -9.12 -6.51 1.79
N LEU A 199 -8.34 -5.88 2.68
CA LEU A 199 -7.68 -4.60 2.40
C LEU A 199 -6.70 -4.73 1.22
N VAL A 200 -5.83 -5.75 1.25
CA VAL A 200 -4.85 -6.04 0.20
C VAL A 200 -5.54 -6.38 -1.12
N PHE A 201 -6.60 -7.18 -1.09
CA PHE A 201 -7.37 -7.53 -2.29
C PHE A 201 -8.01 -6.31 -2.93
N VAL A 202 -8.72 -5.49 -2.15
CA VAL A 202 -9.37 -4.28 -2.65
C VAL A 202 -8.35 -3.28 -3.17
N GLY A 203 -7.26 -3.03 -2.44
CA GLY A 203 -6.17 -2.15 -2.88
C GLY A 203 -5.53 -2.61 -4.18
N GLY A 204 -5.31 -3.92 -4.32
CA GLY A 204 -4.72 -4.54 -5.51
C GLY A 204 -5.59 -4.54 -6.77
N LEU A 205 -6.91 -4.31 -6.66
CA LEU A 205 -7.80 -4.21 -7.83
C LEU A 205 -7.53 -2.96 -8.69
N GLY A 206 -6.94 -1.93 -8.09
CA GLY A 206 -6.70 -0.64 -8.75
C GLY A 206 -7.90 0.32 -8.68
N PHE A 207 -7.57 1.62 -8.63
CA PHE A 207 -8.54 2.69 -8.37
C PHE A 207 -9.64 2.83 -9.44
N ILE A 208 -9.34 2.51 -10.69
CA ILE A 208 -10.33 2.56 -11.79
C ILE A 208 -11.42 1.52 -11.53
N VAL A 209 -11.03 0.30 -11.17
CA VAL A 209 -11.95 -0.80 -10.86
C VAL A 209 -12.80 -0.47 -9.64
N ILE A 210 -12.17 0.00 -8.57
CA ILE A 210 -12.87 0.39 -7.32
C ILE A 210 -13.91 1.47 -7.62
N ARG A 211 -13.53 2.52 -8.38
CA ARG A 211 -14.44 3.59 -8.78
C ARG A 211 -15.62 3.07 -9.63
N GLU A 212 -15.34 2.22 -10.62
CA GLU A 212 -16.39 1.67 -11.46
C GLU A 212 -17.36 0.80 -10.66
N CYS A 213 -16.85 -0.01 -9.75
CA CYS A 213 -17.67 -0.81 -8.84
C CYS A 213 -18.57 0.10 -7.99
N TRP A 214 -18.02 1.19 -7.43
CA TRP A 214 -18.77 2.13 -6.61
C TRP A 214 -19.86 2.86 -7.40
N VAL A 215 -19.51 3.46 -8.53
CA VAL A 215 -20.44 4.23 -9.37
C VAL A 215 -21.56 3.35 -9.95
N ASN A 216 -21.22 2.16 -10.38
CA ASN A 216 -22.18 1.20 -10.97
C ASN A 216 -22.88 0.32 -9.93
N ARG A 217 -22.68 0.58 -8.62
CA ARG A 217 -23.28 -0.19 -7.51
C ARG A 217 -23.08 -1.70 -7.69
N PHE A 218 -21.86 -2.11 -8.02
CA PHE A 218 -21.46 -3.52 -8.22
C PHE A 218 -22.27 -4.27 -9.30
N ARG A 219 -22.92 -3.56 -10.23
CA ARG A 219 -23.65 -4.20 -11.33
C ARG A 219 -22.68 -4.70 -12.39
N TRP A 220 -22.37 -6.00 -12.36
CA TRP A 220 -21.41 -6.66 -13.25
C TRP A 220 -21.54 -6.27 -14.73
N ARG A 221 -22.78 -6.23 -15.23
CA ARG A 221 -23.05 -5.89 -16.65
C ARG A 221 -22.69 -4.45 -17.04
N LYS A 222 -22.55 -3.55 -16.06
CA LYS A 222 -22.20 -2.13 -16.30
C LYS A 222 -20.73 -1.83 -16.14
N LEU A 223 -19.92 -2.81 -15.71
CA LEU A 223 -18.47 -2.66 -15.59
C LEU A 223 -17.82 -2.73 -16.98
N SER A 224 -16.76 -1.96 -17.16
CA SER A 224 -15.90 -2.06 -18.36
C SER A 224 -15.29 -3.46 -18.49
N MET A 225 -14.83 -3.79 -19.69
CA MET A 225 -14.14 -5.07 -19.91
C MET A 225 -12.88 -5.16 -19.07
N HIS A 226 -12.13 -4.07 -18.95
CA HIS A 226 -10.95 -3.97 -18.07
C HIS A 226 -11.28 -4.36 -16.63
N SER A 227 -12.30 -3.76 -16.03
CA SER A 227 -12.70 -4.04 -14.64
C SER A 227 -13.17 -5.48 -14.44
N ARG A 228 -13.91 -6.04 -15.41
CA ARG A 228 -14.36 -7.44 -15.33
C ARG A 228 -13.18 -8.41 -15.37
N VAL A 229 -12.25 -8.20 -16.30
CA VAL A 229 -11.06 -9.05 -16.42
C VAL A 229 -10.18 -8.94 -15.18
N SER A 230 -9.95 -7.71 -14.68
CA SER A 230 -9.15 -7.49 -13.46
C SER A 230 -9.75 -8.21 -12.24
N ILE A 231 -11.06 -8.08 -12.02
CA ILE A 231 -11.73 -8.74 -10.89
C ILE A 231 -11.69 -10.26 -11.06
N PHE A 232 -12.00 -10.76 -12.28
CA PHE A 232 -11.97 -12.19 -12.55
C PHE A 232 -10.59 -12.79 -12.31
N MET A 233 -9.53 -12.16 -12.83
CA MET A 233 -8.15 -12.62 -12.64
C MET A 233 -7.71 -12.52 -11.18
N ALA A 234 -8.08 -11.46 -10.47
CA ALA A 234 -7.76 -11.32 -9.05
C ALA A 234 -8.38 -12.45 -8.21
N VAL A 235 -9.66 -12.77 -8.45
CA VAL A 235 -10.37 -13.86 -7.76
C VAL A 235 -9.81 -15.23 -8.19
N PHE A 236 -9.57 -15.43 -9.47
CA PHE A 236 -9.03 -16.68 -10.01
C PHE A 236 -7.66 -17.01 -9.40
N LEU A 237 -6.76 -16.02 -9.37
CA LEU A 237 -5.42 -16.20 -8.79
C LEU A 237 -5.47 -16.37 -7.27
N LEU A 238 -6.35 -15.65 -6.57
CA LEU A 238 -6.53 -15.80 -5.13
C LEU A 238 -6.99 -17.23 -4.78
N ILE A 239 -8.02 -17.74 -5.46
CA ILE A 239 -8.54 -19.08 -5.22
C ILE A 239 -7.56 -20.14 -5.68
N GLY A 240 -7.00 -20.01 -6.89
CA GLY A 240 -6.03 -20.94 -7.45
C GLY A 240 -4.77 -21.08 -6.60
N GLY A 241 -4.17 -19.95 -6.20
CA GLY A 241 -3.02 -19.93 -5.31
C GLY A 241 -3.33 -20.53 -3.93
N ALA A 242 -4.51 -20.19 -3.34
CA ALA A 242 -4.92 -20.75 -2.06
C ALA A 242 -5.11 -22.29 -2.13
N VAL A 243 -5.70 -22.80 -3.20
CA VAL A 243 -5.87 -24.25 -3.42
C VAL A 243 -4.51 -24.92 -3.55
N LEU A 244 -3.60 -24.38 -4.38
CA LEU A 244 -2.27 -24.93 -4.57
C LEU A 244 -1.46 -24.91 -3.27
N LEU A 245 -1.48 -23.83 -2.50
CA LEU A 245 -0.82 -23.73 -1.21
C LEU A 245 -1.39 -24.72 -0.20
N LYS A 246 -2.71 -24.92 -0.18
CA LYS A 246 -3.36 -25.89 0.69
C LYS A 246 -3.00 -27.33 0.34
N LEU A 247 -2.83 -27.63 -0.94
CA LEU A 247 -2.42 -28.99 -1.42
C LEU A 247 -0.95 -29.29 -1.13
N THR A 248 -0.10 -28.26 -1.12
CA THR A 248 1.34 -28.42 -0.92
C THR A 248 1.78 -28.31 0.54
N ASN A 249 0.94 -27.75 1.42
CA ASN A 249 1.28 -27.52 2.83
C ASN A 249 0.11 -27.86 3.77
N PRO A 250 0.37 -28.39 4.98
CA PRO A 250 -0.66 -28.70 5.98
C PRO A 250 -1.15 -27.47 6.75
N ILE A 251 -1.55 -26.41 6.03
CA ILE A 251 -2.01 -25.13 6.58
C ILE A 251 -3.55 -25.04 6.58
N SER A 252 -4.13 -24.11 7.36
CA SER A 252 -5.56 -23.83 7.32
C SER A 252 -5.96 -23.16 6.00
N TRP A 253 -7.22 -23.31 5.57
CA TRP A 253 -7.73 -22.61 4.39
C TRP A 253 -7.56 -21.09 4.49
N LEU A 254 -7.78 -20.52 5.67
CA LEU A 254 -7.67 -19.09 5.90
C LEU A 254 -6.25 -18.59 5.69
N VAL A 255 -5.26 -19.33 6.21
CA VAL A 255 -3.84 -19.02 5.97
C VAL A 255 -3.49 -19.20 4.50
N ALA A 256 -4.04 -20.21 3.82
CA ALA A 256 -3.81 -20.40 2.39
C ALA A 256 -4.33 -19.22 1.55
N PHE A 257 -5.54 -18.70 1.84
CA PHE A 257 -6.09 -17.51 1.20
C PHE A 257 -5.26 -16.26 1.51
N PHE A 258 -4.89 -16.05 2.77
CA PHE A 258 -4.04 -14.94 3.17
C PHE A 258 -2.69 -14.97 2.45
N SER A 259 -2.00 -16.13 2.49
CA SER A 259 -0.67 -16.27 1.88
C SER A 259 -0.72 -16.16 0.36
N SER A 260 -1.76 -16.70 -0.29
CA SER A 260 -1.99 -16.52 -1.72
C SER A 260 -2.15 -15.05 -2.10
N GLN A 261 -2.91 -14.27 -1.33
CA GLN A 261 -3.07 -12.84 -1.59
C GLN A 261 -1.80 -12.06 -1.26
N SER A 262 -1.15 -12.41 -0.16
CA SER A 262 0.05 -11.72 0.32
C SER A 262 1.24 -11.91 -0.62
N ALA A 263 1.50 -13.12 -1.09
CA ALA A 263 2.60 -13.44 -2.00
C ALA A 263 2.52 -12.66 -3.32
N ARG A 264 1.30 -12.35 -3.79
CA ARG A 264 1.09 -11.61 -5.05
C ARG A 264 1.45 -10.13 -4.98
N SER A 265 1.31 -9.48 -3.84
CA SER A 265 1.34 -8.02 -3.83
C SER A 265 1.93 -7.38 -2.59
N VAL A 266 1.72 -7.91 -1.40
CA VAL A 266 2.06 -7.20 -0.15
C VAL A 266 3.26 -7.78 0.58
N GLY A 267 3.46 -9.10 0.54
CA GLY A 267 4.61 -9.77 1.16
C GLY A 267 4.51 -9.98 2.67
N TYR A 268 3.35 -9.80 3.30
CA TYR A 268 3.17 -10.18 4.70
C TYR A 268 3.28 -11.69 4.88
N MET A 269 3.99 -12.13 5.92
CA MET A 269 4.13 -13.54 6.26
C MET A 269 3.55 -13.83 7.65
N VAL A 270 2.80 -14.91 7.74
CA VAL A 270 2.27 -15.47 8.98
C VAL A 270 2.97 -16.75 9.40
N TYR A 271 3.82 -17.29 8.54
CA TYR A 271 4.75 -18.39 8.82
C TYR A 271 6.11 -18.07 8.22
N PRO A 272 7.23 -18.41 8.91
CA PRO A 272 8.57 -18.23 8.36
C PRO A 272 8.79 -19.10 7.12
N PHE A 273 9.66 -18.67 6.22
CA PHE A 273 9.92 -19.37 4.95
C PHE A 273 10.35 -20.83 5.15
N GLU A 274 11.07 -21.11 6.24
CA GLU A 274 11.57 -22.46 6.57
C GLU A 274 10.44 -23.46 6.87
N SER A 275 9.26 -22.97 7.23
CA SER A 275 8.10 -23.83 7.52
C SER A 275 7.34 -24.28 6.26
N TRP A 276 7.65 -23.69 5.10
CA TRP A 276 6.99 -23.99 3.84
C TRP A 276 7.68 -25.14 3.10
N SER A 277 6.87 -26.01 2.48
CA SER A 277 7.40 -27.02 1.59
C SER A 277 8.06 -26.39 0.35
N PRO A 278 9.07 -27.04 -0.29
CA PRO A 278 9.64 -26.53 -1.54
C PRO A 278 8.59 -26.29 -2.64
N ALA A 279 7.58 -27.16 -2.71
CA ALA A 279 6.46 -26.99 -3.65
C ALA A 279 5.60 -25.76 -3.29
N GLY A 280 5.36 -25.49 -1.99
CA GLY A 280 4.67 -24.31 -1.53
C GLY A 280 5.43 -23.01 -1.85
N LEU A 281 6.75 -23.01 -1.69
CA LEU A 281 7.60 -21.88 -2.07
C LEU A 281 7.55 -21.60 -3.57
N LEU A 282 7.56 -22.66 -4.42
CA LEU A 282 7.38 -22.49 -5.87
C LEU A 282 6.02 -21.88 -6.21
N VAL A 283 4.94 -22.28 -5.53
CA VAL A 283 3.62 -21.69 -5.74
C VAL A 283 3.59 -20.19 -5.37
N MET A 284 4.36 -19.77 -4.36
CA MET A 284 4.47 -18.37 -3.99
C MET A 284 5.29 -17.53 -4.98
N LEU A 285 6.17 -18.16 -5.76
CA LEU A 285 7.00 -17.48 -6.76
C LEU A 285 6.31 -17.28 -8.11
N VAL A 286 5.25 -18.06 -8.40
CA VAL A 286 4.49 -18.03 -9.66
C VAL A 286 3.21 -17.23 -9.51
#